data_3085e7eb199e38d8198627a298e8ca92
#
_entry.id   3085e7eb199e38d8198627a298e8ca92
#
_cell.length_a   1.000
_cell.length_b   1.000
_cell.length_c   1.000
_cell.angle_alpha   90.00
_cell.angle_beta   90.00
_cell.angle_gamma   90.00
#
_symmetry.space_group_name_H-M   'P 1'
#
loop_
_entity.id
_entity.type
_entity.pdbx_description
1 polymer ?
#
loop_
_entity_poly.entity_id
_entity_poly.type
_entity_poly.pdbx_seq_one_letter_code
_entity_poly.pdbx_strand_id
1 'polypeptide(L)'
;MTNYVAEDYETIRDRMLENVDDSFDKRQGAIIYDALAPTALEISYIQKDLENADLENDVDTASREAVIAACAMRSITPDAATASVLEAHFTPVMLDVPIGSRFNSPVANYYVSQKVSNGVYQVTCETPGTVGNDYTGT
;
A
#
# COMPACT_ATOMS: atom_id res chain seq x y z
N MET A 1 0.18 22.02 -3.04
CA MET A 1 1.52 22.09 -3.69
C MET A 1 1.38 21.53 -5.10
N THR A 2 2.10 22.07 -6.09
CA THR A 2 2.13 21.47 -7.42
C THR A 2 3.10 20.31 -7.35
N ASN A 3 2.60 19.07 -7.41
CA ASN A 3 3.44 17.89 -7.43
C ASN A 3 4.28 17.88 -8.73
N TYR A 4 5.54 17.48 -8.60
CA TYR A 4 6.40 17.27 -9.76
C TYR A 4 5.82 16.13 -10.63
N VAL A 5 5.80 16.33 -11.95
CA VAL A 5 5.34 15.32 -12.91
C VAL A 5 6.51 15.01 -13.83
N ALA A 6 6.91 13.74 -13.89
CA ALA A 6 7.99 13.28 -14.76
C ALA A 6 7.57 13.36 -16.23
N GLU A 7 8.47 13.86 -17.07
CA GLU A 7 8.30 13.80 -18.53
C GLU A 7 8.63 12.40 -19.05
N ASP A 8 7.94 11.97 -20.08
CA ASP A 8 8.22 10.70 -20.74
C ASP A 8 9.50 10.74 -21.58
N TYR A 9 9.98 9.56 -21.93
CA TYR A 9 11.19 9.39 -22.73
C TYR A 9 11.13 10.14 -24.08
N GLU A 10 9.99 10.06 -24.78
CA GLU A 10 9.81 10.67 -26.08
C GLU A 10 9.94 12.20 -26.01
N THR A 11 9.29 12.80 -25.02
CA THR A 11 9.35 14.26 -24.80
C THR A 11 10.78 14.73 -24.52
N ILE A 12 11.49 14.00 -23.67
CA ILE A 12 12.89 14.33 -23.33
C ILE A 12 13.79 14.18 -24.56
N ARG A 13 13.69 13.04 -25.27
CA ARG A 13 14.47 12.78 -26.49
C ARG A 13 14.24 13.85 -27.55
N ASP A 14 13.00 14.18 -27.83
CA ASP A 14 12.65 15.14 -28.89
C ASP A 14 13.16 16.53 -28.55
N ARG A 15 13.02 16.96 -27.28
CA ARG A 15 13.61 18.21 -26.79
C ARG A 15 15.14 18.21 -26.89
N MET A 16 15.82 17.09 -26.63
CA MET A 16 17.26 16.99 -26.80
C MET A 16 17.66 17.11 -28.27
N LEU A 17 16.92 16.48 -29.17
CA LEU A 17 17.16 16.55 -30.62
C LEU A 17 16.88 17.94 -31.18
N GLU A 18 15.88 18.66 -30.65
CA GLU A 18 15.61 20.07 -31.03
C GLU A 18 16.79 21.00 -30.74
N ASN A 19 17.53 20.73 -29.65
CA ASN A 19 18.71 21.53 -29.27
C ASN A 19 19.97 21.20 -30.09
N VAL A 20 19.93 20.20 -30.99
CA VAL A 20 21.02 19.88 -31.91
C VAL A 20 20.85 20.73 -33.17
N ASP A 21 21.96 21.22 -33.76
CA ASP A 21 21.95 21.97 -35.00
C ASP A 21 21.32 21.19 -36.17
N ASP A 22 20.53 21.86 -37.01
CA ASP A 22 19.79 21.24 -38.12
C ASP A 22 20.69 20.73 -39.26
N SER A 23 21.97 21.05 -39.26
CA SER A 23 22.94 20.48 -40.19
C SER A 23 23.23 18.99 -39.94
N PHE A 24 22.87 18.47 -38.76
CA PHE A 24 23.04 17.04 -38.41
C PHE A 24 21.79 16.23 -38.73
N ASP A 25 22.01 14.99 -39.13
CA ASP A 25 20.91 14.01 -39.29
C ASP A 25 20.39 13.56 -37.92
N LYS A 26 19.12 13.89 -37.64
CA LYS A 26 18.42 13.60 -36.36
C LYS A 26 17.47 12.40 -36.45
N ARG A 27 17.44 11.69 -37.60
CA ARG A 27 16.53 10.54 -37.77
C ARG A 27 16.99 9.34 -36.96
N GLN A 28 16.06 8.50 -36.63
CA GLN A 28 16.33 7.23 -35.96
C GLN A 28 17.37 6.42 -36.76
N GLY A 29 18.41 5.93 -36.09
CA GLY A 29 19.56 5.25 -36.70
C GLY A 29 20.69 6.19 -37.11
N ALA A 30 20.55 7.52 -36.99
CA ALA A 30 21.66 8.45 -37.13
C ALA A 30 22.49 8.47 -35.81
N ILE A 31 23.79 8.77 -35.96
CA ILE A 31 24.74 8.77 -34.83
C ILE A 31 24.27 9.67 -33.69
N ILE A 32 23.72 10.84 -34.00
CA ILE A 32 23.23 11.79 -33.00
C ILE A 32 22.02 11.20 -32.26
N TYR A 33 21.08 10.61 -32.99
CA TYR A 33 19.91 9.98 -32.39
C TYR A 33 20.31 8.82 -31.45
N ASP A 34 21.17 7.92 -31.95
CA ASP A 34 21.61 6.74 -31.20
C ASP A 34 22.46 7.10 -29.97
N ALA A 35 23.14 8.26 -29.99
CA ALA A 35 23.87 8.79 -28.84
C ALA A 35 22.95 9.44 -27.78
N LEU A 36 21.90 10.14 -28.21
CA LEU A 36 21.01 10.87 -27.31
C LEU A 36 19.89 9.98 -26.73
N ALA A 37 19.41 9.00 -27.47
CA ALA A 37 18.30 8.16 -27.05
C ALA A 37 18.55 7.42 -25.72
N PRO A 38 19.70 6.77 -25.47
CA PRO A 38 20.00 6.15 -24.19
C PRO A 38 20.06 7.18 -23.05
N THR A 39 20.63 8.34 -23.32
CA THR A 39 20.74 9.42 -22.33
C THR A 39 19.36 9.96 -21.94
N ALA A 40 18.47 10.16 -22.93
CA ALA A 40 17.08 10.57 -22.67
C ALA A 40 16.32 9.53 -21.84
N LEU A 41 16.59 8.23 -22.07
CA LEU A 41 16.00 7.14 -21.28
C LEU A 41 16.45 7.19 -19.81
N GLU A 42 17.74 7.36 -19.55
CA GLU A 42 18.25 7.48 -18.18
C GLU A 42 17.70 8.73 -17.48
N ILE A 43 17.57 9.84 -18.19
CA ILE A 43 16.95 11.07 -17.64
C ILE A 43 15.49 10.81 -17.28
N SER A 44 14.73 10.05 -18.10
CA SER A 44 13.34 9.75 -17.80
C SER A 44 13.20 8.91 -16.52
N TYR A 45 14.13 7.97 -16.27
CA TYR A 45 14.17 7.21 -15.01
C TYR A 45 14.47 8.10 -13.80
N ILE A 46 15.45 9.00 -13.93
CA ILE A 46 15.78 9.95 -12.86
C ILE A 46 14.59 10.87 -12.55
N GLN A 47 13.88 11.34 -13.57
CA GLN A 47 12.68 12.16 -13.38
C GLN A 47 11.56 11.36 -12.68
N LYS A 48 11.40 10.07 -13.00
CA LYS A 48 10.44 9.21 -12.35
C LYS A 48 10.76 8.96 -10.88
N ASP A 49 12.04 8.78 -10.56
CA ASP A 49 12.49 8.65 -9.17
C ASP A 49 12.26 9.96 -8.40
N LEU A 50 12.42 11.12 -9.06
CA LEU A 50 12.14 12.41 -8.46
C LEU A 50 10.64 12.60 -8.17
N GLU A 51 9.77 12.21 -9.11
CA GLU A 51 8.32 12.21 -8.92
C GLU A 51 7.91 11.32 -7.74
N ASN A 52 8.46 10.11 -7.66
CA ASN A 52 8.20 9.21 -6.54
C ASN A 52 8.69 9.79 -5.21
N ALA A 53 9.87 10.42 -5.19
CA ALA A 53 10.38 11.08 -4.00
C ALA A 53 9.52 12.27 -3.55
N ASP A 54 8.97 13.03 -4.50
CA ASP A 54 8.04 14.13 -4.20
C ASP A 54 6.73 13.60 -3.61
N LEU A 55 6.17 12.52 -4.17
CA LEU A 55 4.98 11.84 -3.64
C LEU A 55 5.19 11.27 -2.23
N GLU A 56 6.38 10.71 -1.95
CA GLU A 56 6.72 10.17 -0.62
C GLU A 56 6.97 11.26 0.45
N ASN A 57 7.21 12.50 0.03
CA ASN A 57 7.37 13.63 0.94
C ASN A 57 6.04 14.32 1.33
N ASP A 58 4.97 14.04 0.63
CA ASP A 58 3.64 14.57 0.93
C ASP A 58 2.82 13.54 1.72
N VAL A 59 2.38 13.90 2.92
CA VAL A 59 1.62 13.01 3.83
C VAL A 59 0.34 12.46 3.19
N ASP A 60 -0.26 13.18 2.25
CA ASP A 60 -1.50 12.76 1.58
C ASP A 60 -1.27 11.71 0.49
N THR A 61 -0.05 11.61 -0.04
CA THR A 61 0.32 10.70 -1.13
C THR A 61 1.37 9.67 -0.73
N ALA A 62 2.07 9.90 0.39
CA ALA A 62 3.14 9.03 0.87
C ALA A 62 2.66 7.61 1.20
N SER A 63 3.56 6.65 1.01
CA SER A 63 3.34 5.29 1.51
C SER A 63 3.20 5.27 3.03
N ARG A 64 2.49 4.24 3.54
CA ARG A 64 2.35 4.05 4.98
C ARG A 64 3.71 3.97 5.68
N GLU A 65 4.68 3.34 5.04
CA GLU A 65 6.05 3.19 5.53
C GLU A 65 6.77 4.53 5.64
N ALA A 66 6.63 5.40 4.64
CA ALA A 66 7.22 6.74 4.65
C ALA A 66 6.60 7.61 5.75
N VAL A 67 5.27 7.55 5.92
CA VAL A 67 4.57 8.26 7.02
C VAL A 67 5.06 7.77 8.38
N ILE A 68 5.20 6.45 8.59
CA ILE A 68 5.70 5.88 9.85
C ILE A 68 7.14 6.37 10.11
N ALA A 69 8.00 6.38 9.08
CA ALA A 69 9.38 6.85 9.21
C ALA A 69 9.43 8.34 9.58
N ALA A 70 8.60 9.17 8.93
CA ALA A 70 8.50 10.60 9.24
C ALA A 70 7.98 10.85 10.67
N CYS A 71 7.00 10.06 11.13
CA CYS A 71 6.48 10.12 12.50
C CYS A 71 7.54 9.69 13.54
N ALA A 72 8.32 8.65 13.22
CA ALA A 72 9.38 8.16 14.10
C ALA A 72 10.45 9.22 14.39
N MET A 73 10.76 10.10 13.43
CA MET A 73 11.66 11.25 13.63
C MET A 73 11.17 12.21 14.73
N ARG A 74 9.88 12.16 15.04
CA ARG A 74 9.22 12.97 16.08
C ARG A 74 8.84 12.16 17.31
N SER A 75 9.38 10.94 17.43
CA SER A 75 9.10 9.99 18.52
C SER A 75 7.60 9.60 18.59
N ILE A 76 6.90 9.63 17.46
CA ILE A 76 5.53 9.17 17.33
C ILE A 76 5.57 7.76 16.73
N THR A 77 4.95 6.80 17.42
CA THR A 77 4.82 5.41 16.95
C THR A 77 3.35 5.10 16.65
N PRO A 78 3.05 4.35 15.59
CA PRO A 78 1.68 3.95 15.31
C PRO A 78 1.17 2.99 16.39
N ASP A 79 -0.14 3.06 16.68
CA ASP A 79 -0.79 2.09 17.55
C ASP A 79 -0.77 0.70 16.91
N ALA A 80 -0.60 -0.32 17.76
CA ALA A 80 -0.66 -1.70 17.31
C ALA A 80 -2.07 -2.06 16.84
N ALA A 81 -2.15 -2.90 15.82
CA ALA A 81 -3.44 -3.42 15.37
C ALA A 81 -4.12 -4.24 16.50
N THR A 82 -5.40 -4.01 16.71
CA THR A 82 -6.23 -4.78 17.64
C THR A 82 -6.92 -5.94 16.92
N ALA A 83 -7.27 -6.99 17.66
CA ALA A 83 -8.06 -8.10 17.14
C ALA A 83 -9.53 -7.70 17.00
N SER A 84 -10.20 -8.19 15.96
CA SER A 84 -11.65 -7.99 15.81
C SER A 84 -12.42 -8.79 16.85
N VAL A 85 -13.51 -8.21 17.34
CA VAL A 85 -14.46 -8.85 18.25
C VAL A 85 -15.80 -8.94 17.57
N LEU A 86 -16.34 -10.14 17.43
CA LEU A 86 -17.60 -10.42 16.78
C LEU A 86 -18.58 -11.05 17.77
N GLU A 87 -19.87 -10.98 17.44
CA GLU A 87 -20.91 -11.71 18.15
C GLU A 87 -21.19 -13.03 17.41
N ALA A 88 -21.12 -14.15 18.13
CA ALA A 88 -21.37 -15.46 17.60
C ALA A 88 -22.62 -16.07 18.25
N HIS A 89 -23.50 -16.64 17.42
CA HIS A 89 -24.71 -17.32 17.81
C HIS A 89 -24.55 -18.82 17.65
N PHE A 90 -24.63 -19.57 18.73
CA PHE A 90 -24.50 -21.03 18.73
C PHE A 90 -25.86 -21.73 18.82
N THR A 91 -26.03 -22.78 18.03
CA THR A 91 -27.20 -23.63 18.04
C THR A 91 -26.85 -25.05 18.46
N PRO A 92 -27.57 -25.70 19.42
CA PRO A 92 -28.75 -25.19 20.12
C PRO A 92 -28.43 -24.12 21.18
N VAL A 93 -29.35 -23.20 21.43
CA VAL A 93 -29.20 -22.06 22.36
C VAL A 93 -28.81 -22.47 23.79
N MET A 94 -29.16 -23.71 24.18
CA MET A 94 -28.84 -24.29 25.51
C MET A 94 -27.40 -24.83 25.60
N LEU A 95 -26.63 -24.81 24.48
CA LEU A 95 -25.25 -25.25 24.47
C LEU A 95 -24.39 -24.27 25.27
N ASP A 96 -23.71 -24.80 26.30
CA ASP A 96 -22.74 -24.01 27.06
C ASP A 96 -21.35 -24.19 26.45
N VAL A 97 -20.86 -23.14 25.80
CA VAL A 97 -19.53 -23.13 25.16
C VAL A 97 -18.53 -22.55 26.16
N PRO A 98 -17.51 -23.29 26.59
CA PRO A 98 -16.52 -22.78 27.52
C PRO A 98 -15.77 -21.56 26.94
N ILE A 99 -15.49 -20.55 27.79
CA ILE A 99 -14.62 -19.44 27.43
C ILE A 99 -13.23 -19.99 27.07
N GLY A 100 -12.63 -19.49 25.99
CA GLY A 100 -11.38 -20.00 25.44
C GLY A 100 -11.55 -21.09 24.37
N SER A 101 -12.79 -21.60 24.14
CA SER A 101 -13.04 -22.54 23.05
C SER A 101 -12.67 -21.89 21.72
N ARG A 102 -11.90 -22.62 20.90
CA ARG A 102 -11.42 -22.14 19.60
C ARG A 102 -12.25 -22.75 18.50
N PHE A 103 -12.48 -21.95 17.45
CA PHE A 103 -13.08 -22.41 16.22
C PHE A 103 -12.44 -21.73 15.01
N ASN A 104 -12.49 -22.46 13.91
CA ASN A 104 -11.89 -22.02 12.65
C ASN A 104 -13.01 -21.54 11.72
N SER A 105 -12.82 -20.38 11.10
CA SER A 105 -13.56 -19.93 9.94
C SER A 105 -12.68 -20.02 8.68
N PRO A 106 -13.24 -19.94 7.48
CA PRO A 106 -12.42 -19.95 6.26
C PRO A 106 -11.38 -18.83 6.18
N VAL A 107 -11.55 -17.76 6.95
CA VAL A 107 -10.73 -16.54 6.89
C VAL A 107 -9.75 -16.46 8.07
N ALA A 108 -10.18 -16.82 9.29
CA ALA A 108 -9.38 -16.68 10.49
C ALA A 108 -9.82 -17.62 11.60
N ASN A 109 -8.98 -17.76 12.63
CA ASN A 109 -9.31 -18.47 13.86
C ASN A 109 -9.85 -17.49 14.90
N TYR A 110 -10.84 -17.95 15.67
CA TYR A 110 -11.46 -17.19 16.74
C TYR A 110 -11.49 -18.03 18.03
N TYR A 111 -11.55 -17.34 19.15
CA TYR A 111 -11.82 -17.96 20.45
C TYR A 111 -12.95 -17.22 21.16
N VAL A 112 -13.69 -17.97 21.97
CA VAL A 112 -14.76 -17.42 22.81
C VAL A 112 -14.12 -16.60 23.93
N SER A 113 -14.37 -15.27 23.92
CA SER A 113 -13.83 -14.35 24.91
C SER A 113 -14.80 -14.08 26.05
N GLN A 114 -16.10 -14.05 25.78
CA GLN A 114 -17.11 -13.78 26.81
C GLN A 114 -18.47 -14.38 26.42
N LYS A 115 -19.24 -14.83 27.43
CA LYS A 115 -20.65 -15.20 27.28
C LYS A 115 -21.52 -13.97 27.51
N VAL A 116 -22.35 -13.63 26.53
CA VAL A 116 -23.30 -12.51 26.59
C VAL A 116 -24.65 -12.97 27.12
N SER A 117 -25.17 -14.06 26.54
CA SER A 117 -26.43 -14.73 26.97
C SER A 117 -26.42 -16.17 26.51
N ASN A 118 -27.51 -16.91 26.79
CA ASN A 118 -27.63 -18.30 26.32
C ASN A 118 -27.58 -18.35 24.79
N GLY A 119 -26.59 -19.10 24.27
CA GLY A 119 -26.36 -19.24 22.84
C GLY A 119 -25.66 -18.04 22.18
N VAL A 120 -25.40 -16.94 22.90
CA VAL A 120 -24.75 -15.73 22.34
C VAL A 120 -23.45 -15.47 23.09
N TYR A 121 -22.37 -15.37 22.33
CA TYR A 121 -21.01 -15.20 22.86
C TYR A 121 -20.26 -14.13 22.08
N GLN A 122 -19.37 -13.40 22.74
CA GLN A 122 -18.35 -12.62 22.07
C GLN A 122 -17.19 -13.54 21.71
N VAL A 123 -16.69 -13.37 20.50
CA VAL A 123 -15.56 -14.10 19.96
C VAL A 123 -14.51 -13.13 19.45
N THR A 124 -13.27 -13.41 19.77
CA THR A 124 -12.13 -12.57 19.40
C THR A 124 -11.27 -13.31 18.38
N CYS A 125 -10.90 -12.60 17.31
CA CYS A 125 -9.97 -13.13 16.31
C CYS A 125 -8.57 -13.32 16.93
N GLU A 126 -7.91 -14.44 16.61
CA GLU A 126 -6.55 -14.69 17.08
C GLU A 126 -5.51 -13.82 16.36
N THR A 127 -5.82 -13.39 15.13
CA THR A 127 -4.95 -12.54 14.33
C THR A 127 -5.39 -11.09 14.46
N PRO A 128 -4.52 -10.18 14.96
CA PRO A 128 -4.82 -8.76 14.98
C PRO A 128 -4.93 -8.17 13.56
N GLY A 129 -5.69 -7.10 13.41
CA GLY A 129 -5.87 -6.39 12.16
C GLY A 129 -7.19 -6.67 11.47
N THR A 130 -7.25 -6.39 10.18
CA THR A 130 -8.50 -6.42 9.39
C THR A 130 -8.98 -7.81 9.01
N VAL A 131 -8.14 -8.82 9.12
CA VAL A 131 -8.42 -10.21 8.69
C VAL A 131 -9.70 -10.77 9.31
N GLY A 132 -9.97 -10.45 10.58
CA GLY A 132 -11.17 -10.93 11.26
C GLY A 132 -12.43 -10.09 11.05
N ASN A 133 -12.38 -8.99 10.27
CA ASN A 133 -13.53 -8.11 10.09
C ASN A 133 -14.48 -8.58 8.97
N ASP A 134 -13.96 -9.36 8.02
CA ASP A 134 -14.68 -9.71 6.78
C ASP A 134 -15.52 -11.00 6.90
N TYR A 135 -15.54 -11.62 8.08
CA TYR A 135 -16.31 -12.83 8.26
C TYR A 135 -17.74 -12.54 8.74
N THR A 136 -18.68 -12.72 7.88
CA THR A 136 -20.13 -12.70 8.13
C THR A 136 -20.75 -14.06 7.72
N GLY A 137 -20.19 -15.17 8.23
CA GLY A 137 -20.64 -16.51 7.91
C GLY A 137 -21.62 -17.07 8.95
N THR A 138 -22.41 -18.06 8.53
CA THR A 138 -23.24 -18.94 9.37
C THR A 138 -22.54 -20.26 9.58
#